data_24028e73119b0aea4540d433b170c633
#
_entry.id   24028e73119b0aea4540d433b170c633
#
_cell.length_a   1.000
_cell.length_b   1.000
_cell.length_c   1.000
_cell.angle_alpha   90.00
_cell.angle_beta   90.00
_cell.angle_gamma   90.00
#
_symmetry.space_group_name_H-M   'P 1'
#
loop_
_entity.id
_entity.type
_entity.pdbx_description
1 polymer ?
#
loop_
_entity_poly.entity_id
_entity_poly.type
_entity_poly.pdbx_seq_one_letter_code
_entity_poly.pdbx_strand_id
1 'polypeptide(L)'
;MTRITKVGKITLANSFTDVTIALIMGLIFPACVSGLLWNDWIGGFIYAGILRIFFVQQATFCVNSLAHWLGDQPFDDRNSPRDHIFTAFVTLGEGYHNFHHEFPSDFRNAIEWWQYDPTKWFIWVMKKIGLAYDLKQFRANEIEKGRVQQLQKKLDQKRARLDWGVPLDQLPVMEWDEYVEQCQNGRGLIAVAGVVHDVTAFIKDHPGGKAMISSGIGKDATAMFNGGVYYHSNAAHNLLSTMRVGVIRGGMEVEIWKRAQNENKEGQYLKDAAGNKIVRAGQQVTKVQEPTTSAGAA
;
A
#
# COMPACT_ATOMS: atom_id res chain seq x y z
N MET A 1 25.13 -7.63 -38.55
CA MET A 1 25.51 -8.95 -37.98
C MET A 1 26.71 -8.91 -37.02
N THR A 2 27.50 -7.86 -36.96
CA THR A 2 28.77 -7.78 -36.18
C THR A 2 28.62 -7.34 -34.72
N ARG A 3 27.45 -6.81 -34.28
CA ARG A 3 27.25 -6.34 -32.90
C ARG A 3 26.88 -7.47 -31.92
N ILE A 4 26.18 -8.51 -32.36
CA ILE A 4 25.70 -9.63 -31.51
C ILE A 4 26.85 -10.56 -31.12
N THR A 5 27.83 -10.74 -31.99
CA THR A 5 29.02 -11.61 -31.75
C THR A 5 29.97 -11.01 -30.68
N LYS A 6 30.04 -9.69 -30.58
CA LYS A 6 30.91 -9.02 -29.57
C LYS A 6 30.31 -9.10 -28.15
N VAL A 7 29.01 -8.94 -28.02
CA VAL A 7 28.29 -9.05 -26.71
C VAL A 7 28.36 -10.50 -26.21
N GLY A 8 28.13 -11.50 -27.04
CA GLY A 8 28.22 -12.91 -26.64
C GLY A 8 29.62 -13.32 -26.19
N LYS A 9 30.69 -12.84 -26.85
CA LYS A 9 32.07 -13.12 -26.43
C LYS A 9 32.47 -12.48 -25.11
N ILE A 10 32.01 -11.25 -24.85
CA ILE A 10 32.25 -10.55 -23.58
C ILE A 10 31.52 -11.26 -22.44
N THR A 11 30.27 -11.68 -22.61
CA THR A 11 29.47 -12.39 -21.63
C THR A 11 30.09 -13.76 -21.27
N LEU A 12 30.57 -14.53 -22.25
CA LEU A 12 31.25 -15.80 -22.02
C LEU A 12 32.59 -15.63 -21.30
N ALA A 13 33.39 -14.63 -21.69
CA ALA A 13 34.68 -14.35 -21.05
C ALA A 13 34.47 -13.93 -19.57
N ASN A 14 33.50 -13.08 -19.27
CA ASN A 14 33.15 -12.68 -17.90
C ASN A 14 32.65 -13.89 -17.07
N SER A 15 31.81 -14.73 -17.65
CA SER A 15 31.32 -15.95 -16.99
C SER A 15 32.44 -16.94 -16.66
N PHE A 16 33.41 -17.09 -17.54
CA PHE A 16 34.58 -17.96 -17.29
C PHE A 16 35.47 -17.40 -16.16
N THR A 17 35.68 -16.08 -16.17
CA THR A 17 36.44 -15.38 -15.13
C THR A 17 35.75 -15.47 -13.77
N ASP A 18 34.43 -15.27 -13.74
CA ASP A 18 33.62 -15.34 -12.52
C ASP A 18 33.66 -16.75 -11.90
N VAL A 19 33.50 -17.80 -12.71
CA VAL A 19 33.60 -19.20 -12.26
C VAL A 19 35.00 -19.51 -11.74
N THR A 20 36.06 -19.07 -12.44
CA THR A 20 37.44 -19.29 -12.03
C THR A 20 37.74 -18.61 -10.69
N ILE A 21 37.34 -17.36 -10.52
CA ILE A 21 37.48 -16.62 -9.25
C ILE A 21 36.70 -17.33 -8.14
N ALA A 22 35.46 -17.75 -8.39
CA ALA A 22 34.63 -18.46 -7.43
C ALA A 22 35.28 -19.78 -6.94
N LEU A 23 35.86 -20.55 -7.86
CA LEU A 23 36.58 -21.79 -7.50
C LEU A 23 37.84 -21.51 -6.71
N ILE A 24 38.66 -20.55 -7.13
CA ILE A 24 39.91 -20.21 -6.44
C ILE A 24 39.60 -19.66 -5.04
N MET A 25 38.74 -18.64 -4.94
CA MET A 25 38.42 -17.98 -3.65
C MET A 25 37.45 -18.78 -2.80
N GLY A 26 36.63 -19.64 -3.43
CA GLY A 26 35.64 -20.47 -2.74
C GLY A 26 36.20 -21.75 -2.17
N LEU A 27 37.17 -22.40 -2.83
CA LEU A 27 37.69 -23.72 -2.45
C LEU A 27 39.20 -23.73 -2.19
N ILE A 28 40.01 -23.22 -3.14
CA ILE A 28 41.48 -23.31 -3.05
C ILE A 28 42.02 -22.39 -1.95
N PHE A 29 41.61 -21.15 -1.93
CA PHE A 29 42.09 -20.16 -0.96
C PHE A 29 41.81 -20.58 0.49
N PRO A 30 40.60 -21.00 0.91
CA PRO A 30 40.34 -21.49 2.26
C PRO A 30 41.16 -22.73 2.61
N ALA A 31 41.33 -23.67 1.68
CA ALA A 31 42.20 -24.83 1.90
C ALA A 31 43.66 -24.47 2.10
N CYS A 32 44.18 -23.52 1.30
CA CYS A 32 45.56 -23.00 1.46
C CYS A 32 45.76 -22.30 2.83
N VAL A 33 44.79 -21.45 3.21
CA VAL A 33 44.92 -20.73 4.51
C VAL A 33 44.96 -21.70 5.69
N SER A 34 44.04 -22.67 5.74
CA SER A 34 44.01 -23.65 6.84
C SER A 34 45.17 -24.64 6.78
N GLY A 35 45.57 -25.05 5.57
CA GLY A 35 46.76 -25.91 5.39
C GLY A 35 48.04 -25.27 5.83
N LEU A 36 48.27 -23.99 5.51
CA LEU A 36 49.49 -23.26 5.88
C LEU A 36 49.52 -22.83 7.35
N LEU A 37 48.36 -22.46 7.95
CA LEU A 37 48.33 -21.94 9.30
C LEU A 37 48.13 -23.04 10.36
N TRP A 38 47.40 -24.09 10.06
CA TRP A 38 47.02 -25.16 11.00
C TRP A 38 47.36 -26.58 10.52
N ASN A 39 48.04 -26.72 9.37
CA ASN A 39 48.34 -28.01 8.72
C ASN A 39 47.13 -28.89 8.46
N ASP A 40 45.95 -28.26 8.22
CA ASP A 40 44.70 -28.95 7.95
C ASP A 40 44.14 -28.58 6.57
N TRP A 41 44.70 -29.13 5.52
CA TRP A 41 44.29 -28.92 4.13
C TRP A 41 42.89 -29.45 3.82
N ILE A 42 42.59 -30.65 4.35
CA ILE A 42 41.32 -31.35 4.10
C ILE A 42 40.19 -30.62 4.85
N GLY A 43 40.38 -30.32 6.13
CA GLY A 43 39.40 -29.55 6.90
C GLY A 43 39.10 -28.18 6.29
N GLY A 44 40.13 -27.48 5.83
CA GLY A 44 39.97 -26.22 5.12
C GLY A 44 39.14 -26.33 3.84
N PHE A 45 39.41 -27.37 3.04
CA PHE A 45 38.65 -27.63 1.82
C PHE A 45 37.19 -27.99 2.12
N ILE A 46 36.96 -28.88 3.07
CA ILE A 46 35.59 -29.38 3.38
C ILE A 46 34.79 -28.31 4.12
N TYR A 47 35.30 -27.80 5.26
CA TYR A 47 34.51 -26.92 6.12
C TYR A 47 34.50 -25.48 5.64
N ALA A 48 35.67 -24.91 5.40
CA ALA A 48 35.77 -23.51 4.96
C ALA A 48 35.52 -23.31 3.46
N GLY A 49 35.64 -24.34 2.66
CA GLY A 49 35.26 -24.36 1.25
C GLY A 49 33.82 -24.84 1.03
N ILE A 50 33.63 -26.18 0.96
CA ILE A 50 32.36 -26.77 0.49
C ILE A 50 31.19 -26.44 1.42
N LEU A 51 31.34 -26.67 2.73
CA LEU A 51 30.25 -26.46 3.68
C LEU A 51 29.84 -24.98 3.77
N ARG A 52 30.80 -24.07 3.74
CA ARG A 52 30.52 -22.64 3.68
C ARG A 52 29.75 -22.28 2.40
N ILE A 53 30.18 -22.78 1.22
CA ILE A 53 29.46 -22.51 -0.03
C ILE A 53 28.04 -23.05 0.05
N PHE A 54 27.85 -24.23 0.62
CA PHE A 54 26.50 -24.79 0.82
C PHE A 54 25.60 -23.84 1.62
N PHE A 55 26.06 -23.38 2.79
CA PHE A 55 25.26 -22.46 3.63
C PHE A 55 25.00 -21.11 2.96
N VAL A 56 25.98 -20.53 2.28
CA VAL A 56 25.81 -19.29 1.53
C VAL A 56 24.79 -19.47 0.40
N GLN A 57 24.83 -20.61 -0.32
CA GLN A 57 23.87 -20.92 -1.36
C GLN A 57 22.45 -21.07 -0.82
N GLN A 58 22.28 -21.74 0.35
CA GLN A 58 20.97 -21.83 1.00
C GLN A 58 20.43 -20.43 1.41
N ALA A 59 21.29 -19.57 1.95
CA ALA A 59 20.91 -18.20 2.27
C ALA A 59 20.46 -17.44 1.01
N THR A 60 21.18 -17.57 -0.12
CA THR A 60 20.81 -16.97 -1.40
C THR A 60 19.46 -17.49 -1.91
N PHE A 61 19.21 -18.81 -1.78
CA PHE A 61 17.90 -19.35 -2.14
C PHE A 61 16.78 -18.83 -1.23
N CYS A 62 17.06 -18.57 0.04
CA CYS A 62 16.12 -17.92 0.94
C CYS A 62 15.78 -16.49 0.54
N VAL A 63 16.71 -15.73 -0.06
CA VAL A 63 16.39 -14.41 -0.63
C VAL A 63 15.33 -14.56 -1.73
N ASN A 64 15.48 -15.52 -2.63
CA ASN A 64 14.56 -15.72 -3.75
C ASN A 64 13.28 -16.49 -3.39
N SER A 65 13.16 -17.02 -2.17
CA SER A 65 11.99 -17.75 -1.69
C SER A 65 11.35 -17.10 -0.47
N LEU A 66 12.00 -17.13 0.69
CA LEU A 66 11.44 -16.61 1.95
C LEU A 66 11.17 -15.10 1.88
N ALA A 67 12.07 -14.31 1.29
CA ALA A 67 11.90 -12.87 1.14
C ALA A 67 10.81 -12.47 0.13
N HIS A 68 10.26 -13.44 -0.62
CA HIS A 68 9.10 -13.24 -1.49
C HIS A 68 7.80 -13.84 -0.92
N TRP A 69 7.89 -14.59 0.18
CA TRP A 69 6.75 -15.27 0.77
C TRP A 69 6.39 -14.76 2.16
N LEU A 70 7.37 -14.54 3.05
CA LEU A 70 7.16 -14.13 4.43
C LEU A 70 7.35 -12.63 4.63
N GLY A 71 6.43 -12.00 5.37
CA GLY A 71 6.56 -10.62 5.81
C GLY A 71 5.58 -9.65 5.17
N ASP A 72 5.86 -8.37 5.36
CA ASP A 72 5.00 -7.27 4.93
C ASP A 72 5.52 -6.60 3.66
N GLN A 73 4.62 -5.89 2.98
CA GLN A 73 4.92 -5.05 1.82
C GLN A 73 4.60 -3.59 2.18
N PRO A 74 5.55 -2.88 2.83
CA PRO A 74 5.30 -1.53 3.31
C PRO A 74 5.37 -0.45 2.22
N PHE A 75 5.98 -0.71 1.07
CA PHE A 75 6.20 0.27 0.00
C PHE A 75 5.46 -0.07 -1.28
N ASP A 76 5.50 -1.34 -1.71
CA ASP A 76 4.83 -1.79 -2.94
C ASP A 76 4.37 -3.24 -2.83
N ASP A 77 3.15 -3.52 -3.32
CA ASP A 77 2.54 -4.86 -3.36
C ASP A 77 2.25 -5.35 -4.79
N ARG A 78 2.74 -4.63 -5.82
CA ARG A 78 2.65 -5.07 -7.22
C ARG A 78 3.56 -6.25 -7.51
N ASN A 79 4.65 -6.34 -6.75
CA ASN A 79 5.65 -7.41 -6.82
C ASN A 79 5.63 -8.22 -5.53
N SER A 80 6.22 -9.42 -5.57
CA SER A 80 6.24 -10.35 -4.44
C SER A 80 7.24 -10.07 -3.30
N PRO A 81 8.32 -9.25 -3.45
CA PRO A 81 9.25 -8.98 -2.36
C PRO A 81 8.60 -8.46 -1.09
N ARG A 82 9.11 -8.91 0.07
CA ARG A 82 8.57 -8.59 1.39
C ARG A 82 9.68 -8.22 2.37
N ASP A 83 9.31 -7.49 3.41
CA ASP A 83 10.20 -7.16 4.52
C ASP A 83 9.89 -8.06 5.72
N HIS A 84 10.89 -8.83 6.17
CA HIS A 84 10.75 -9.73 7.30
C HIS A 84 12.05 -9.87 8.08
N ILE A 85 11.99 -9.63 9.39
CA ILE A 85 13.17 -9.60 10.25
C ILE A 85 13.88 -10.96 10.34
N PHE A 86 13.13 -12.06 10.47
CA PHE A 86 13.72 -13.40 10.52
C PHE A 86 14.45 -13.73 9.21
N THR A 87 13.85 -13.38 8.07
CA THR A 87 14.48 -13.54 6.76
C THR A 87 15.76 -12.73 6.67
N ALA A 88 15.82 -11.53 7.25
CA ALA A 88 17.03 -10.72 7.27
C ALA A 88 18.18 -11.43 8.00
N PHE A 89 17.92 -12.13 9.10
CA PHE A 89 18.93 -12.92 9.80
C PHE A 89 19.44 -14.11 8.97
N VAL A 90 18.53 -14.87 8.36
CA VAL A 90 18.87 -16.05 7.55
C VAL A 90 19.65 -15.66 6.30
N THR A 91 19.34 -14.50 5.70
CA THR A 91 19.90 -14.02 4.44
C THR A 91 21.01 -12.99 4.62
N LEU A 92 21.51 -12.80 5.87
CA LEU A 92 22.58 -11.86 6.20
C LEU A 92 22.29 -10.39 5.80
N GLY A 93 21.03 -9.97 5.97
CA GLY A 93 20.61 -8.59 5.75
C GLY A 93 19.65 -8.37 4.58
N GLU A 94 19.48 -9.36 3.70
CA GLU A 94 18.63 -9.24 2.50
C GLU A 94 17.11 -9.40 2.78
N GLY A 95 16.70 -9.45 4.04
CA GLY A 95 15.30 -9.68 4.41
C GLY A 95 14.41 -8.44 4.34
N TYR A 96 14.96 -7.24 4.06
CA TYR A 96 14.17 -6.03 3.79
C TYR A 96 14.01 -5.83 2.28
N HIS A 97 13.48 -6.85 1.65
CA HIS A 97 13.51 -7.02 0.20
C HIS A 97 12.49 -6.14 -0.53
N ASN A 98 11.39 -5.79 0.13
CA ASN A 98 10.41 -4.85 -0.42
C ASN A 98 10.98 -3.42 -0.49
N PHE A 99 11.72 -2.99 0.54
CA PHE A 99 12.44 -1.72 0.50
C PHE A 99 13.49 -1.72 -0.61
N HIS A 100 14.31 -2.76 -0.71
CA HIS A 100 15.35 -2.86 -1.73
C HIS A 100 14.78 -2.79 -3.16
N HIS A 101 13.65 -3.45 -3.41
CA HIS A 101 13.01 -3.43 -4.72
C HIS A 101 12.36 -2.08 -5.07
N GLU A 102 11.82 -1.36 -4.10
CA GLU A 102 11.25 -0.02 -4.33
C GLU A 102 12.33 1.06 -4.46
N PHE A 103 13.46 0.90 -3.74
CA PHE A 103 14.56 1.87 -3.73
C PHE A 103 15.89 1.22 -4.15
N PRO A 104 16.03 0.66 -5.36
CA PRO A 104 17.14 -0.20 -5.75
C PRO A 104 18.50 0.49 -5.82
N SER A 105 18.55 1.82 -5.84
CA SER A 105 19.80 2.59 -5.82
C SER A 105 20.23 3.02 -4.42
N ASP A 106 19.48 2.70 -3.36
CA ASP A 106 19.90 2.93 -1.98
C ASP A 106 20.96 1.87 -1.59
N PHE A 107 22.06 2.32 -0.95
CA PHE A 107 23.11 1.38 -0.55
C PHE A 107 22.70 0.48 0.62
N ARG A 108 21.58 0.80 1.29
CA ARG A 108 21.05 0.06 2.44
C ARG A 108 19.97 -0.91 1.97
N ASN A 109 19.90 -2.08 2.59
CA ASN A 109 18.73 -2.94 2.54
C ASN A 109 17.74 -2.59 3.64
N ALA A 110 18.22 -2.15 4.80
CA ALA A 110 17.41 -1.74 5.94
C ALA A 110 17.55 -0.24 6.23
N ILE A 111 16.44 0.46 6.45
CA ILE A 111 16.39 1.92 6.62
C ILE A 111 16.96 2.32 7.97
N GLU A 112 16.46 1.70 9.06
CA GLU A 112 16.80 2.06 10.41
C GLU A 112 18.19 1.53 10.80
N TRP A 113 18.96 2.28 11.58
CA TRP A 113 20.32 1.91 11.95
C TRP A 113 20.40 0.58 12.73
N TRP A 114 19.41 0.27 13.54
CA TRP A 114 19.32 -0.93 14.38
C TRP A 114 18.80 -2.17 13.64
N GLN A 115 18.19 -2.01 12.47
CA GLN A 115 17.73 -3.14 11.65
C GLN A 115 18.94 -3.94 11.17
N TYR A 116 18.83 -5.27 11.27
CA TYR A 116 19.91 -6.18 10.93
C TYR A 116 20.23 -6.13 9.43
N ASP A 117 21.33 -5.46 9.12
CA ASP A 117 21.89 -5.29 7.78
C ASP A 117 23.43 -5.14 7.92
N PRO A 118 24.15 -6.28 8.04
CA PRO A 118 25.61 -6.26 8.20
C PRO A 118 26.34 -5.55 7.06
N THR A 119 25.81 -5.65 5.84
CA THR A 119 26.37 -4.98 4.65
C THR A 119 26.33 -3.47 4.81
N LYS A 120 25.21 -2.90 5.25
CA LYS A 120 25.07 -1.48 5.56
C LYS A 120 26.09 -1.03 6.62
N TRP A 121 26.21 -1.78 7.72
CA TRP A 121 27.15 -1.44 8.79
C TRP A 121 28.60 -1.50 8.30
N PHE A 122 28.96 -2.52 7.52
CA PHE A 122 30.28 -2.64 6.91
C PHE A 122 30.57 -1.45 5.97
N ILE A 123 29.67 -1.12 5.07
CA ILE A 123 29.80 0.03 4.16
C ILE A 123 29.92 1.34 4.94
N TRP A 124 29.17 1.49 6.04
CA TRP A 124 29.26 2.67 6.91
C TRP A 124 30.65 2.79 7.56
N VAL A 125 31.23 1.69 8.03
CA VAL A 125 32.60 1.66 8.55
C VAL A 125 33.60 2.04 7.45
N MET A 126 33.47 1.45 6.25
CA MET A 126 34.32 1.78 5.11
C MET A 126 34.24 3.28 4.75
N LYS A 127 33.05 3.87 4.82
CA LYS A 127 32.86 5.31 4.65
C LYS A 127 33.63 6.12 5.70
N LYS A 128 33.58 5.70 6.97
CA LYS A 128 34.28 6.39 8.07
C LYS A 128 35.80 6.41 7.92
N ILE A 129 36.37 5.36 7.35
CA ILE A 129 37.81 5.27 7.07
C ILE A 129 38.22 5.78 5.68
N GLY A 130 37.24 6.35 4.92
CA GLY A 130 37.51 6.97 3.62
C GLY A 130 37.62 6.00 2.44
N LEU A 131 37.30 4.72 2.62
CA LEU A 131 37.35 3.70 1.57
C LEU A 131 36.05 3.59 0.75
N ALA A 132 34.94 4.11 1.27
CA ALA A 132 33.66 4.20 0.54
C ALA A 132 33.22 5.66 0.43
N TYR A 133 32.83 6.09 -0.76
CA TYR A 133 32.39 7.45 -1.06
C TYR A 133 31.19 7.41 -2.01
N ASP A 134 30.52 8.55 -2.21
CA ASP A 134 29.36 8.72 -3.10
C ASP A 134 28.23 7.69 -2.90
N LEU A 135 27.98 7.32 -1.64
CA LEU A 135 26.92 6.38 -1.29
C LEU A 135 25.57 7.00 -1.64
N LYS A 136 24.87 6.34 -2.56
CA LYS A 136 23.51 6.72 -2.93
C LYS A 136 22.54 6.36 -1.82
N GLN A 137 21.74 7.32 -1.42
CA GLN A 137 20.72 7.15 -0.38
C GLN A 137 19.49 7.96 -0.71
N PHE A 138 18.32 7.35 -0.63
CA PHE A 138 17.05 8.07 -0.74
C PHE A 138 16.80 8.94 0.49
N ARG A 139 16.18 10.10 0.27
CA ARG A 139 15.80 11.01 1.36
C ARG A 139 14.67 10.38 2.18
N ALA A 140 14.68 10.60 3.50
CA ALA A 140 13.64 10.08 4.40
C ALA A 140 12.22 10.48 3.94
N ASN A 141 12.06 11.69 3.42
CA ASN A 141 10.78 12.16 2.88
C ASN A 141 10.26 11.31 1.70
N GLU A 142 11.15 10.88 0.79
CA GLU A 142 10.74 10.06 -0.36
C GLU A 142 10.37 8.62 0.08
N ILE A 143 11.10 8.09 1.05
CA ILE A 143 10.79 6.80 1.65
C ILE A 143 9.43 6.85 2.36
N GLU A 144 9.16 7.91 3.13
CA GLU A 144 7.90 8.07 3.85
C GLU A 144 6.71 8.27 2.90
N LYS A 145 6.90 9.00 1.80
CA LYS A 145 5.86 9.08 0.74
C LYS A 145 5.48 7.70 0.21
N GLY A 146 6.46 6.84 -0.07
CA GLY A 146 6.19 5.46 -0.50
C GLY A 146 5.36 4.68 0.52
N ARG A 147 5.70 4.77 1.81
CA ARG A 147 4.91 4.15 2.89
C ARG A 147 3.48 4.66 2.95
N VAL A 148 3.30 5.98 2.93
CA VAL A 148 1.98 6.61 3.00
C VAL A 148 1.13 6.21 1.79
N GLN A 149 1.70 6.20 0.58
CA GLN A 149 1.00 5.77 -0.63
C GLN A 149 0.53 4.31 -0.54
N GLN A 150 1.37 3.42 -0.05
CA GLN A 150 1.00 2.01 0.12
C GLN A 150 -0.05 1.82 1.22
N LEU A 151 0.05 2.54 2.34
CA LEU A 151 -0.96 2.54 3.40
C LEU A 151 -2.31 3.04 2.88
N GLN A 152 -2.32 4.14 2.11
CA GLN A 152 -3.53 4.67 1.49
C GLN A 152 -4.17 3.65 0.56
N LYS A 153 -3.38 3.01 -0.32
CA LYS A 153 -3.86 1.95 -1.21
C LYS A 153 -4.51 0.79 -0.43
N LYS A 154 -3.86 0.31 0.64
CA LYS A 154 -4.40 -0.75 1.49
C LYS A 154 -5.69 -0.32 2.20
N LEU A 155 -5.77 0.94 2.64
CA LEU A 155 -6.97 1.51 3.24
C LEU A 155 -8.11 1.59 2.23
N ASP A 156 -7.85 2.06 1.02
CA ASP A 156 -8.84 2.16 -0.05
C ASP A 156 -9.37 0.78 -0.47
N GLN A 157 -8.49 -0.23 -0.54
CA GLN A 157 -8.90 -1.61 -0.78
C GLN A 157 -9.78 -2.18 0.34
N LYS A 158 -9.48 -1.88 1.61
CA LYS A 158 -10.33 -2.26 2.74
C LYS A 158 -11.67 -1.54 2.67
N ARG A 159 -11.65 -0.24 2.39
CA ARG A 159 -12.85 0.59 2.27
C ARG A 159 -13.78 0.09 1.16
N ALA A 160 -13.21 -0.30 0.02
CA ALA A 160 -13.97 -0.81 -1.12
C ALA A 160 -14.68 -2.16 -0.84
N ARG A 161 -14.26 -2.90 0.18
CA ARG A 161 -14.88 -4.17 0.59
C ARG A 161 -16.02 -4.02 1.59
N LEU A 162 -16.18 -2.81 2.15
CA LEU A 162 -17.22 -2.52 3.14
C LEU A 162 -18.44 -1.94 2.46
N ASP A 163 -19.61 -2.32 2.97
CA ASP A 163 -20.87 -1.71 2.57
C ASP A 163 -21.03 -0.34 3.26
N TRP A 164 -21.01 0.71 2.47
CA TRP A 164 -21.23 2.09 2.90
C TRP A 164 -22.62 2.60 2.53
N GLY A 165 -23.50 1.69 2.07
CA GLY A 165 -24.81 2.02 1.52
C GLY A 165 -24.72 2.65 0.12
N VAL A 166 -25.89 2.95 -0.45
CA VAL A 166 -25.98 3.56 -1.77
C VAL A 166 -25.31 4.93 -1.79
N PRO A 167 -24.39 5.20 -2.75
CA PRO A 167 -23.79 6.52 -2.90
C PRO A 167 -24.83 7.62 -3.11
N LEU A 168 -24.61 8.79 -2.52
CA LEU A 168 -25.59 9.90 -2.58
C LEU A 168 -25.93 10.35 -4.01
N ASP A 169 -24.99 10.24 -4.92
CA ASP A 169 -25.17 10.62 -6.33
C ASP A 169 -26.03 9.62 -7.13
N GLN A 170 -26.24 8.43 -6.61
CA GLN A 170 -27.06 7.37 -7.20
C GLN A 170 -28.46 7.30 -6.60
N LEU A 171 -28.73 8.02 -5.51
CA LEU A 171 -30.03 8.02 -4.86
C LEU A 171 -31.06 8.81 -5.68
N PRO A 172 -32.33 8.33 -5.79
CA PRO A 172 -33.41 9.08 -6.40
C PRO A 172 -33.71 10.35 -5.60
N VAL A 173 -34.12 11.39 -6.30
CA VAL A 173 -34.66 12.61 -5.67
C VAL A 173 -36.13 12.40 -5.43
N MET A 174 -36.56 12.68 -4.20
CA MET A 174 -37.95 12.51 -3.75
C MET A 174 -38.52 13.87 -3.31
N GLU A 175 -39.74 14.17 -3.69
CA GLU A 175 -40.45 15.34 -3.19
C GLU A 175 -40.85 15.10 -1.70
N TRP A 176 -40.96 16.19 -0.94
CA TRP A 176 -41.36 16.07 0.48
C TRP A 176 -42.73 15.42 0.66
N ASP A 177 -43.69 15.76 -0.18
CA ASP A 177 -45.06 15.20 -0.13
C ASP A 177 -45.07 13.71 -0.41
N GLU A 178 -44.27 13.25 -1.39
CA GLU A 178 -44.08 11.83 -1.70
C GLU A 178 -43.46 11.08 -0.49
N TYR A 179 -42.45 11.66 0.16
CA TYR A 179 -41.84 11.11 1.36
C TYR A 179 -42.87 10.91 2.47
N VAL A 180 -43.71 11.95 2.72
CA VAL A 180 -44.75 11.88 3.76
C VAL A 180 -45.81 10.85 3.40
N GLU A 181 -46.28 10.80 2.15
CA GLU A 181 -47.22 9.81 1.67
C GLU A 181 -46.73 8.37 1.85
N GLN A 182 -45.47 8.10 1.51
CA GLN A 182 -44.88 6.77 1.72
C GLN A 182 -44.82 6.39 3.21
N CYS A 183 -44.59 7.35 4.12
CA CYS A 183 -44.68 7.11 5.55
C CYS A 183 -46.07 6.81 6.04
N GLN A 184 -47.12 7.51 5.49
CA GLN A 184 -48.53 7.25 5.80
C GLN A 184 -48.97 5.86 5.32
N ASN A 185 -48.38 5.39 4.20
CA ASN A 185 -48.59 4.04 3.69
C ASN A 185 -47.82 2.94 4.45
N GLY A 186 -47.26 3.27 5.61
CA GLY A 186 -46.65 2.32 6.56
C GLY A 186 -45.19 2.05 6.39
N ARG A 187 -44.45 2.78 5.50
CA ARG A 187 -42.98 2.71 5.46
C ARG A 187 -42.36 3.49 6.58
N GLY A 188 -41.40 2.89 7.26
CA GLY A 188 -40.64 3.54 8.32
C GLY A 188 -39.50 4.39 7.74
N LEU A 189 -39.84 5.55 7.13
CA LEU A 189 -38.83 6.44 6.55
C LEU A 189 -38.53 7.60 7.49
N ILE A 190 -37.24 7.95 7.62
CA ILE A 190 -36.78 9.17 8.33
C ILE A 190 -35.90 9.98 7.38
N ALA A 191 -35.95 11.31 7.48
CA ALA A 191 -35.05 12.20 6.78
C ALA A 191 -33.99 12.70 7.75
N VAL A 192 -32.69 12.56 7.39
CA VAL A 192 -31.56 13.10 8.18
C VAL A 192 -30.63 13.85 7.21
N ALA A 193 -30.43 15.13 7.45
CA ALA A 193 -29.64 16.03 6.60
C ALA A 193 -30.06 15.96 5.12
N GLY A 194 -31.36 15.89 4.83
CA GLY A 194 -31.92 15.80 3.49
C GLY A 194 -31.82 14.43 2.82
N VAL A 195 -31.24 13.41 3.48
CA VAL A 195 -31.18 12.03 3.00
C VAL A 195 -32.30 11.21 3.63
N VAL A 196 -33.05 10.48 2.82
CA VAL A 196 -34.13 9.58 3.28
C VAL A 196 -33.56 8.20 3.55
N HIS A 197 -33.87 7.67 4.72
CA HIS A 197 -33.43 6.35 5.18
C HIS A 197 -34.65 5.47 5.49
N ASP A 198 -34.64 4.24 5.01
CA ASP A 198 -35.65 3.25 5.35
C ASP A 198 -35.23 2.47 6.59
N VAL A 199 -35.79 2.83 7.72
CA VAL A 199 -35.51 2.21 9.01
C VAL A 199 -36.56 1.16 9.40
N THR A 200 -37.46 0.79 8.52
CA THR A 200 -38.59 -0.12 8.80
C THR A 200 -38.14 -1.40 9.50
N ALA A 201 -37.12 -2.06 8.99
CA ALA A 201 -36.58 -3.30 9.57
C ALA A 201 -35.86 -3.07 10.91
N PHE A 202 -35.27 -1.87 11.10
CA PHE A 202 -34.45 -1.55 12.25
C PHE A 202 -35.24 -1.00 13.46
N ILE A 203 -36.51 -0.61 13.28
CA ILE A 203 -37.34 -0.02 14.33
C ILE A 203 -37.36 -0.88 15.62
N LYS A 204 -37.40 -2.22 15.47
CA LYS A 204 -37.45 -3.15 16.61
C LYS A 204 -36.13 -3.26 17.35
N ASP A 205 -35.02 -3.07 16.64
CA ASP A 205 -33.66 -3.28 17.14
C ASP A 205 -32.98 -1.97 17.54
N HIS A 206 -33.71 -0.83 17.48
CA HIS A 206 -33.15 0.47 17.84
C HIS A 206 -32.80 0.55 19.32
N PRO A 207 -31.55 0.81 19.71
CA PRO A 207 -31.09 0.82 21.13
C PRO A 207 -31.83 1.82 22.01
N GLY A 208 -32.24 2.97 21.45
CA GLY A 208 -33.07 3.99 22.15
C GLY A 208 -34.55 3.62 22.30
N GLY A 209 -34.93 2.44 21.82
CA GLY A 209 -36.29 1.94 21.85
C GLY A 209 -37.16 2.36 20.65
N LYS A 210 -38.17 1.55 20.39
CA LYS A 210 -39.09 1.72 19.24
C LYS A 210 -39.75 3.09 19.21
N ALA A 211 -40.18 3.60 20.36
CA ALA A 211 -40.91 4.87 20.45
C ALA A 211 -40.05 6.04 19.96
N MET A 212 -38.76 6.05 20.28
CA MET A 212 -37.84 7.13 19.91
C MET A 212 -37.68 7.21 18.40
N ILE A 213 -37.29 6.10 17.74
CA ILE A 213 -37.13 6.09 16.29
C ILE A 213 -38.43 6.33 15.52
N SER A 214 -39.55 5.78 16.02
CA SER A 214 -40.90 5.99 15.42
C SER A 214 -41.36 7.43 15.47
N SER A 215 -40.90 8.21 16.44
CA SER A 215 -41.27 9.64 16.55
C SER A 215 -40.65 10.50 15.44
N GLY A 216 -39.61 10.00 14.77
CA GLY A 216 -38.92 10.64 13.63
C GLY A 216 -39.51 10.28 12.29
N ILE A 217 -40.38 9.24 12.18
CA ILE A 217 -40.95 8.79 10.91
C ILE A 217 -41.81 9.91 10.29
N GLY A 218 -41.61 10.15 8.98
CA GLY A 218 -42.32 11.20 8.23
C GLY A 218 -41.86 12.62 8.55
N LYS A 219 -40.79 12.80 9.30
CA LYS A 219 -40.24 14.08 9.70
C LYS A 219 -38.79 14.27 9.35
N ASP A 220 -38.32 15.51 9.42
CA ASP A 220 -36.88 15.80 9.45
C ASP A 220 -36.34 15.46 10.86
N ALA A 221 -35.62 14.37 10.95
CA ALA A 221 -35.02 13.86 12.19
C ALA A 221 -33.57 14.32 12.38
N THR A 222 -33.07 15.27 11.56
CA THR A 222 -31.67 15.73 11.59
C THR A 222 -31.22 16.18 12.97
N ALA A 223 -32.01 17.03 13.62
CA ALA A 223 -31.69 17.51 14.95
C ALA A 223 -31.76 16.39 15.99
N MET A 224 -32.76 15.50 15.90
CA MET A 224 -32.92 14.35 16.81
C MET A 224 -31.72 13.41 16.72
N PHE A 225 -31.18 13.21 15.53
CA PHE A 225 -30.04 12.30 15.27
C PHE A 225 -28.70 12.93 15.64
N ASN A 226 -28.50 14.22 15.37
CA ASN A 226 -27.25 14.94 15.52
C ASN A 226 -27.11 15.73 16.82
N GLY A 227 -27.76 15.31 17.92
CA GLY A 227 -27.53 15.88 19.24
C GLY A 227 -28.69 16.65 19.86
N GLY A 228 -29.82 16.86 19.15
CA GLY A 228 -30.99 17.53 19.74
C GLY A 228 -31.69 16.71 20.81
N VAL A 229 -31.59 15.40 20.77
CA VAL A 229 -32.11 14.47 21.77
C VAL A 229 -30.98 13.61 22.34
N TYR A 230 -30.18 13.01 21.43
CA TYR A 230 -29.03 12.17 21.76
C TYR A 230 -27.95 12.27 20.66
N TYR A 231 -26.68 12.21 21.07
CA TYR A 231 -25.56 12.22 20.15
C TYR A 231 -25.25 10.80 19.69
N HIS A 232 -25.57 10.48 18.43
CA HIS A 232 -25.33 9.15 17.89
C HIS A 232 -23.84 8.92 17.56
N SER A 233 -23.38 7.70 17.81
CA SER A 233 -22.00 7.30 17.55
C SER A 233 -21.69 7.18 16.04
N ASN A 234 -20.39 7.14 15.69
CA ASN A 234 -19.96 6.85 14.30
C ASN A 234 -20.52 5.51 13.79
N ALA A 235 -20.70 4.50 14.66
CA ALA A 235 -21.31 3.23 14.29
C ALA A 235 -22.77 3.41 13.87
N ALA A 236 -23.54 4.26 14.57
CA ALA A 236 -24.90 4.57 14.17
C ALA A 236 -24.97 5.34 12.85
N HIS A 237 -24.04 6.29 12.60
CA HIS A 237 -23.92 6.97 11.32
C HIS A 237 -23.58 5.99 10.17
N ASN A 238 -22.67 5.05 10.40
CA ASN A 238 -22.32 4.02 9.41
C ASN A 238 -23.51 3.10 9.13
N LEU A 239 -24.23 2.66 10.16
CA LEU A 239 -25.43 1.83 10.00
C LEU A 239 -26.51 2.60 9.24
N LEU A 240 -26.78 3.85 9.62
CA LEU A 240 -27.76 4.69 8.93
C LEU A 240 -27.43 4.85 7.44
N SER A 241 -26.13 4.91 7.09
CA SER A 241 -25.71 5.06 5.70
C SER A 241 -26.10 3.87 4.81
N THR A 242 -26.22 2.67 5.37
CA THR A 242 -26.66 1.47 4.63
C THR A 242 -28.16 1.44 4.38
N MET A 243 -28.93 2.31 5.04
CA MET A 243 -30.38 2.40 4.95
C MET A 243 -30.87 3.50 4.00
N ARG A 244 -29.98 4.14 3.25
CA ARG A 244 -30.31 5.24 2.31
C ARG A 244 -31.18 4.76 1.18
N VAL A 245 -32.28 5.46 0.92
CA VAL A 245 -33.22 5.13 -0.17
C VAL A 245 -33.56 6.31 -1.08
N GLY A 246 -33.28 7.53 -0.66
CA GLY A 246 -33.58 8.72 -1.46
C GLY A 246 -32.95 9.99 -0.90
N VAL A 247 -33.20 11.10 -1.58
CA VAL A 247 -32.77 12.44 -1.20
C VAL A 247 -33.94 13.39 -1.36
N ILE A 248 -34.25 14.18 -0.36
CA ILE A 248 -35.31 15.18 -0.42
C ILE A 248 -34.88 16.33 -1.33
N ARG A 249 -35.79 16.73 -2.26
CA ARG A 249 -35.58 17.91 -3.10
C ARG A 249 -35.53 19.18 -2.21
N GLY A 250 -34.57 20.07 -2.47
CA GLY A 250 -34.38 21.29 -1.70
C GLY A 250 -33.62 21.09 -0.37
N GLY A 251 -33.15 19.91 -0.10
CA GLY A 251 -32.19 19.67 0.97
C GLY A 251 -30.81 20.28 0.59
N MET A 252 -30.63 21.53 0.97
CA MET A 252 -29.56 22.40 0.45
C MET A 252 -28.16 21.82 0.59
N GLU A 253 -27.85 21.13 1.66
CA GLU A 253 -26.55 20.50 1.89
C GLU A 253 -26.29 19.33 0.91
N VAL A 254 -27.30 18.52 0.62
CA VAL A 254 -27.16 17.35 -0.26
C VAL A 254 -27.11 17.77 -1.73
N GLU A 255 -27.84 18.81 -2.11
CA GLU A 255 -27.74 19.36 -3.48
C GLU A 255 -26.38 20.00 -3.74
N ILE A 256 -25.82 20.73 -2.79
CA ILE A 256 -24.46 21.27 -2.88
C ILE A 256 -23.43 20.14 -3.00
N TRP A 257 -23.60 19.06 -2.24
CA TRP A 257 -22.74 17.90 -2.28
C TRP A 257 -22.83 17.17 -3.64
N LYS A 258 -24.07 16.96 -4.16
CA LYS A 258 -24.27 16.36 -5.48
C LYS A 258 -23.68 17.21 -6.61
N ARG A 259 -23.83 18.54 -6.56
CA ARG A 259 -23.21 19.46 -7.52
C ARG A 259 -21.69 19.37 -7.47
N ALA A 260 -21.10 19.42 -6.28
CA ALA A 260 -19.65 19.30 -6.11
C ALA A 260 -19.08 17.97 -6.63
N GLN A 261 -19.83 16.85 -6.47
CA GLN A 261 -19.44 15.56 -7.02
C GLN A 261 -19.59 15.47 -8.55
N ASN A 262 -20.63 16.05 -9.11
CA ASN A 262 -20.82 16.10 -10.58
C ASN A 262 -19.78 16.99 -11.26
N GLU A 263 -19.46 18.14 -10.69
CA GLU A 263 -18.38 19.01 -11.17
C GLU A 263 -17.01 18.30 -11.15
N ASN A 264 -16.76 17.45 -10.16
CA ASN A 264 -15.56 16.60 -10.11
C ASN A 264 -15.56 15.47 -11.14
N LYS A 265 -16.74 14.91 -11.50
CA LYS A 265 -16.87 13.88 -12.55
C LYS A 265 -16.65 14.43 -13.95
N GLU A 266 -17.04 15.70 -14.20
CA GLU A 266 -16.84 16.38 -15.47
C GLU A 266 -15.40 16.86 -15.71
N GLY A 267 -14.49 16.58 -14.81
CA GLY A 267 -13.05 16.81 -15.01
C GLY A 267 -12.58 18.24 -14.74
N GLN A 268 -13.41 19.10 -14.15
CA GLN A 268 -12.95 20.37 -13.59
C GLN A 268 -12.24 20.12 -12.25
N TYR A 269 -10.95 19.81 -12.33
CA TYR A 269 -10.10 19.81 -11.14
C TYR A 269 -9.91 21.26 -10.69
N LEU A 270 -10.08 21.53 -9.38
CA LEU A 270 -9.58 22.77 -8.79
C LEU A 270 -8.08 22.85 -9.05
N LYS A 271 -7.67 23.89 -9.77
CA LYS A 271 -6.27 24.20 -10.00
C LYS A 271 -5.85 25.27 -9.00
N ASP A 272 -4.65 25.16 -8.45
CA ASP A 272 -4.04 26.26 -7.70
C ASP A 272 -3.70 27.44 -8.63
N ALA A 273 -3.25 28.56 -8.06
CA ALA A 273 -2.85 29.74 -8.81
C ALA A 273 -1.68 29.46 -9.79
N ALA A 274 -0.99 28.33 -9.67
CA ALA A 274 0.08 27.87 -10.54
C ALA A 274 -0.40 26.82 -11.57
N GLY A 275 -1.70 26.49 -11.62
CA GLY A 275 -2.28 25.55 -12.57
C GLY A 275 -2.14 24.08 -12.21
N ASN A 276 -1.64 23.74 -11.01
CA ASN A 276 -1.49 22.37 -10.54
C ASN A 276 -2.80 21.81 -10.00
N LYS A 277 -3.04 20.52 -10.20
CA LYS A 277 -4.22 19.82 -9.63
C LYS A 277 -4.15 19.80 -8.11
N ILE A 278 -5.17 20.35 -7.45
CA ILE A 278 -5.33 20.20 -6.00
C ILE A 278 -6.03 18.88 -5.74
N VAL A 279 -5.30 17.91 -5.20
CA VAL A 279 -5.86 16.65 -4.71
C VAL A 279 -6.20 16.84 -3.23
N ARG A 280 -7.50 16.93 -2.91
CA ARG A 280 -7.93 16.93 -1.50
C ARG A 280 -7.80 15.52 -0.92
N ALA A 281 -7.24 15.42 0.27
CA ALA A 281 -7.19 14.17 1.02
C ALA A 281 -8.62 13.63 1.20
N GLY A 282 -8.89 12.42 0.67
CA GLY A 282 -10.21 11.77 0.72
C GLY A 282 -10.95 11.64 -0.61
N GLN A 283 -10.47 12.22 -1.70
CA GLN A 283 -11.03 11.96 -3.03
C GLN A 283 -10.34 10.74 -3.66
N GLN A 284 -11.14 9.73 -4.01
CA GLN A 284 -10.67 8.59 -4.80
C GLN A 284 -10.19 9.10 -6.18
N VAL A 285 -8.91 8.95 -6.46
CA VAL A 285 -8.38 9.06 -7.81
C VAL A 285 -8.71 7.75 -8.54
N THR A 286 -9.96 7.62 -9.00
CA THR A 286 -10.33 6.56 -9.94
C THR A 286 -10.17 7.07 -11.37
N LYS A 287 -8.93 7.22 -11.83
CA LYS A 287 -8.59 7.08 -13.24
C LYS A 287 -7.21 6.47 -13.35
N VAL A 288 -7.19 5.20 -13.63
CA VAL A 288 -6.08 4.55 -14.32
C VAL A 288 -5.92 5.31 -15.64
N GLN A 289 -4.81 6.01 -15.83
CA GLN A 289 -4.43 6.51 -17.14
C GLN A 289 -4.15 5.28 -17.99
N GLU A 290 -4.94 5.10 -19.04
CA GLU A 290 -4.57 4.21 -20.13
C GLU A 290 -3.22 4.67 -20.70
N PRO A 291 -2.32 3.74 -20.98
CA PRO A 291 -1.05 4.09 -21.62
C PRO A 291 -1.37 4.66 -23.01
N THR A 292 -1.03 5.93 -23.23
CA THR A 292 -1.02 6.52 -24.56
C THR A 292 -0.01 5.77 -25.40
N THR A 293 -0.48 4.91 -26.29
CA THR A 293 0.31 4.39 -27.39
C THR A 293 0.64 5.56 -28.32
N SER A 294 1.82 6.15 -28.13
CA SER A 294 2.40 7.02 -29.15
C SER A 294 2.84 6.11 -30.30
N ALA A 295 1.99 6.01 -31.32
CA ALA A 295 2.43 5.57 -32.63
C ALA A 295 3.45 6.59 -33.14
N GLY A 296 4.71 6.18 -33.19
CA GLY A 296 5.76 6.93 -33.84
C GLY A 296 5.57 6.83 -35.33
N ALA A 297 5.54 7.95 -36.01
CA ALA A 297 5.78 8.07 -37.43
C ALA A 297 7.11 8.78 -37.67
N ALA A 298 7.85 8.24 -38.67
CA ALA A 298 9.08 8.64 -39.30
C ALA A 298 10.40 8.21 -38.67
#